data_76648c94d30327cd52c62f9dcc03c455
#
_entry.id   76648c94d30327cd52c62f9dcc03c455
#
_cell.length_a   1.000
_cell.length_b   1.000
_cell.length_c   1.000
_cell.angle_alpha   90.00
_cell.angle_beta   90.00
_cell.angle_gamma   90.00
#
_symmetry.space_group_name_H-M   'P 1'
#
loop_
_entity.id
_entity.type
_entity.pdbx_description
1 polymer ?
#
loop_
_entity_poly.entity_id
_entity_poly.type
_entity_poly.pdbx_seq_one_letter_code
_entity_poly.pdbx_strand_id
1 'polypeptide(L)'
;MKRSIYFVGVLLVGVLATGCCRNKTIELPQTAVIEMDTTFEAGNCRYETSYYYAHMADADRSPVFGEIERQLPALFFGAVGEEHLMDRADRSFEEFVAEYHESLAASAPDFENRDFVVPFTADIESAITFPSDTLFQYEVNSYCYYGGAHGMSADLVYLFSLRDGRPLGLEDFYSPEQYDGLDQTIRERLASDFGVTVDSLPTAGFFSVEGIVHNGNFRIAGDSVTFVYNQYDIAPYSMGIIEVTVPYVRSETPVAAKP
;
A
#
# COMPACT_ATOMS: atom_id res chain seq x y z
N MET A 1 -4.61 -31.29 1.39
CA MET A 1 -4.60 -29.91 0.83
C MET A 1 -5.49 -29.88 -0.42
N LYS A 2 -6.67 -29.29 -0.33
CA LYS A 2 -7.49 -29.01 -1.52
C LYS A 2 -7.24 -27.53 -1.87
N ARG A 3 -6.52 -27.30 -2.95
CA ARG A 3 -6.36 -25.98 -3.56
C ARG A 3 -7.54 -25.75 -4.50
N SER A 4 -8.37 -24.77 -4.24
CA SER A 4 -9.35 -24.29 -5.21
C SER A 4 -8.82 -22.97 -5.78
N ILE A 5 -8.51 -22.97 -7.06
CA ILE A 5 -8.11 -21.78 -7.81
C ILE A 5 -9.33 -21.35 -8.62
N TYR A 6 -9.80 -20.13 -8.42
CA TYR A 6 -10.87 -19.54 -9.23
C TYR A 6 -10.30 -18.39 -10.07
N PHE A 7 -10.54 -18.46 -11.38
CA PHE A 7 -10.24 -17.36 -12.30
C PHE A 7 -11.50 -16.54 -12.52
N VAL A 8 -11.42 -15.24 -12.29
CA VAL A 8 -12.50 -14.28 -12.62
C VAL A 8 -11.99 -13.19 -13.54
N GLY A 9 -12.87 -12.84 -14.43
CA GLY A 9 -12.70 -12.13 -15.67
C GLY A 9 -12.06 -10.75 -15.61
N VAL A 10 -11.39 -10.44 -16.71
CA VAL A 10 -10.75 -9.18 -17.06
C VAL A 10 -11.79 -8.07 -17.20
N LEU A 11 -11.68 -7.00 -16.44
CA LEU A 11 -12.39 -5.76 -16.67
C LEU A 11 -11.47 -4.81 -17.48
N LEU A 12 -11.71 -4.72 -18.79
CA LEU A 12 -11.01 -3.79 -19.68
C LEU A 12 -11.60 -2.38 -19.52
N VAL A 13 -10.88 -1.47 -18.90
CA VAL A 13 -11.21 -0.05 -18.91
C VAL A 13 -10.25 0.68 -19.86
N GLY A 14 -10.67 0.85 -21.08
CA GLY A 14 -9.95 1.65 -22.08
C GLY A 14 -10.38 3.12 -22.01
N VAL A 15 -9.47 4.02 -21.67
CA VAL A 15 -9.66 5.47 -21.83
C VAL A 15 -8.86 5.95 -23.03
N LEU A 16 -9.55 6.35 -24.10
CA LEU A 16 -8.96 7.02 -25.26
C LEU A 16 -8.86 8.53 -25.00
N ALA A 17 -7.67 9.04 -24.80
CA ALA A 17 -7.39 10.48 -24.80
C ALA A 17 -6.61 10.86 -26.07
N THR A 18 -7.23 11.64 -26.94
CA THR A 18 -6.59 12.24 -28.12
C THR A 18 -6.17 13.67 -27.81
N GLY A 19 -4.86 13.93 -27.78
CA GLY A 19 -4.31 15.28 -27.66
C GLY A 19 -2.93 15.37 -28.31
N CYS A 20 -2.82 16.19 -29.37
CA CYS A 20 -1.58 16.49 -30.10
C CYS A 20 -0.69 17.43 -29.28
N CYS A 21 0.45 16.93 -28.76
CA CYS A 21 1.68 17.69 -28.55
C CYS A 21 2.86 16.71 -28.45
N ARG A 22 4.03 17.10 -28.98
CA ARG A 22 5.23 16.30 -29.22
C ARG A 22 6.00 15.77 -27.99
N ASN A 23 5.33 15.48 -26.88
CA ASN A 23 5.85 14.56 -25.85
C ASN A 23 5.28 13.18 -26.20
N LYS A 24 6.12 12.15 -26.27
CA LYS A 24 5.64 10.77 -26.37
C LYS A 24 4.72 10.52 -25.18
N THR A 25 3.43 10.54 -25.41
CA THR A 25 2.45 10.12 -24.39
C THR A 25 2.76 8.66 -24.06
N ILE A 26 2.99 8.38 -22.81
CA ILE A 26 3.17 6.99 -22.35
C ILE A 26 1.77 6.38 -22.42
N GLU A 27 1.64 5.31 -23.19
CA GLU A 27 0.43 4.52 -23.19
C GLU A 27 0.40 3.69 -21.91
N LEU A 28 -0.60 3.93 -21.06
CA LEU A 28 -0.71 3.25 -19.76
C LEU A 28 -0.84 1.74 -19.92
N PRO A 29 -0.26 0.94 -18.99
CA PRO A 29 -0.39 -0.51 -19.02
C PRO A 29 -1.83 -0.96 -18.75
N GLN A 30 -2.16 -2.16 -19.22
CA GLN A 30 -3.38 -2.84 -18.84
C GLN A 30 -3.20 -3.47 -17.46
N THR A 31 -4.21 -3.33 -16.60
CA THR A 31 -4.19 -3.92 -15.27
C THR A 31 -5.15 -5.10 -15.17
N ALA A 32 -4.82 -6.07 -14.36
CA ALA A 32 -5.67 -7.21 -14.01
C ALA A 32 -5.56 -7.51 -12.52
N VAL A 33 -6.44 -8.36 -12.00
CA VAL A 33 -6.43 -8.80 -10.61
C VAL A 33 -6.39 -10.33 -10.58
N ILE A 34 -5.50 -10.89 -9.76
CA ILE A 34 -5.50 -12.31 -9.39
C ILE A 34 -6.21 -12.43 -8.05
N GLU A 35 -7.25 -13.22 -8.01
CA GLU A 35 -7.99 -13.55 -6.79
C GLU A 35 -7.61 -14.95 -6.32
N MET A 36 -7.26 -15.09 -5.03
CA MET A 36 -6.87 -16.36 -4.45
C MET A 36 -7.32 -16.48 -3.01
N ASP A 37 -8.20 -17.43 -2.73
CA ASP A 37 -8.58 -17.83 -1.38
C ASP A 37 -7.92 -19.17 -1.03
N THR A 38 -7.34 -19.24 0.16
CA THR A 38 -6.69 -20.46 0.63
C THR A 38 -7.01 -20.71 2.10
N THR A 39 -7.21 -21.98 2.43
CA THR A 39 -7.32 -22.43 3.82
C THR A 39 -6.30 -23.55 4.05
N PHE A 40 -5.53 -23.44 5.14
CA PHE A 40 -4.60 -24.48 5.57
C PHE A 40 -4.51 -24.57 7.09
N GLU A 41 -3.96 -25.65 7.60
CA GLU A 41 -3.76 -25.87 9.03
C GLU A 41 -2.27 -26.06 9.33
N ALA A 42 -1.83 -25.48 10.45
CA ALA A 42 -0.52 -25.69 11.02
C ALA A 42 -0.64 -25.75 12.55
N GLY A 43 -0.21 -26.88 13.14
CA GLY A 43 -0.50 -27.18 14.54
C GLY A 43 -2.01 -27.27 14.77
N ASN A 44 -2.51 -26.54 15.75
CA ASN A 44 -3.95 -26.37 16.01
C ASN A 44 -4.50 -25.00 15.57
N CYS A 45 -3.81 -24.35 14.64
CA CYS A 45 -4.23 -23.10 14.00
C CYS A 45 -4.78 -23.40 12.61
N ARG A 46 -5.87 -22.72 12.25
CA ARG A 46 -6.46 -22.72 10.91
C ARG A 46 -6.30 -21.35 10.32
N TYR A 47 -5.59 -21.29 9.21
CA TYR A 47 -5.35 -20.07 8.44
C TYR A 47 -6.36 -19.96 7.30
N GLU A 48 -7.04 -18.83 7.22
CA GLU A 48 -7.91 -18.44 6.12
C GLU A 48 -7.30 -17.18 5.50
N THR A 49 -6.90 -17.26 4.22
CA THR A 49 -6.22 -16.17 3.52
C THR A 49 -6.95 -15.83 2.24
N SER A 50 -7.15 -14.53 2.02
CA SER A 50 -7.75 -13.96 0.81
C SER A 50 -6.82 -12.94 0.19
N TYR A 51 -6.52 -13.10 -1.10
CA TYR A 51 -5.63 -12.23 -1.86
C TYR A 51 -6.32 -11.69 -3.09
N TYR A 52 -6.31 -10.35 -3.24
CA TYR A 52 -6.73 -9.62 -4.43
C TYR A 52 -5.53 -8.85 -4.95
N TYR A 53 -4.71 -9.50 -5.77
CA TYR A 53 -3.44 -8.97 -6.26
C TYR A 53 -3.62 -8.28 -7.60
N ALA A 54 -3.53 -6.94 -7.61
CA ALA A 54 -3.52 -6.14 -8.83
C ALA A 54 -2.12 -6.12 -9.45
N HIS A 55 -2.06 -6.32 -10.76
CA HIS A 55 -0.81 -6.38 -11.53
C HIS A 55 -0.96 -5.79 -12.93
N MET A 56 0.15 -5.57 -13.65
CA MET A 56 0.15 -5.13 -15.03
C MET A 56 0.13 -6.34 -15.98
N ALA A 57 -1.00 -6.57 -16.64
CA ALA A 57 -1.21 -7.73 -17.52
C ALA A 57 -0.34 -7.72 -18.78
N ASP A 58 0.19 -6.57 -19.18
CA ASP A 58 1.04 -6.34 -20.37
C ASP A 58 2.39 -5.71 -20.00
N ALA A 59 2.95 -6.06 -18.83
CA ALA A 59 4.20 -5.52 -18.33
C ALA A 59 5.40 -5.77 -19.27
N ASP A 60 5.37 -6.84 -20.05
CA ASP A 60 6.37 -7.20 -21.05
C ASP A 60 6.45 -6.23 -22.24
N ARG A 61 5.41 -5.38 -22.42
CA ARG A 61 5.37 -4.34 -23.45
C ARG A 61 6.47 -3.28 -23.27
N SER A 62 6.94 -3.06 -22.07
CA SER A 62 7.95 -2.05 -21.74
C SER A 62 8.93 -2.54 -20.67
N PRO A 63 10.25 -2.34 -20.85
CA PRO A 63 11.21 -2.63 -19.79
C PRO A 63 10.90 -1.91 -18.46
N VAL A 64 10.35 -0.68 -18.53
CA VAL A 64 9.95 0.10 -17.35
C VAL A 64 8.81 -0.58 -16.62
N PHE A 65 7.80 -1.06 -17.36
CA PHE A 65 6.67 -1.75 -16.75
C PHE A 65 7.10 -3.07 -16.12
N GLY A 66 7.96 -3.83 -16.82
CA GLY A 66 8.53 -5.06 -16.28
C GLY A 66 9.37 -4.85 -15.03
N GLU A 67 10.06 -3.71 -14.91
CA GLU A 67 10.83 -3.34 -13.70
C GLU A 67 9.90 -3.06 -12.50
N ILE A 68 8.81 -2.32 -12.73
CA ILE A 68 7.82 -2.05 -11.68
C ILE A 68 7.11 -3.36 -11.30
N GLU A 69 6.62 -4.12 -12.29
CA GLU A 69 5.85 -5.35 -12.08
C GLU A 69 6.58 -6.38 -11.21
N ARG A 70 7.89 -6.54 -11.42
CA ARG A 70 8.71 -7.46 -10.61
C ARG A 70 8.76 -7.13 -9.12
N GLN A 71 8.47 -5.88 -8.74
CA GLN A 71 8.50 -5.43 -7.35
C GLN A 71 7.14 -5.63 -6.66
N LEU A 72 6.03 -5.65 -7.42
CA LEU A 72 4.68 -5.66 -6.85
C LEU A 72 4.39 -6.84 -5.91
N PRO A 73 4.81 -8.10 -6.19
CA PRO A 73 4.56 -9.20 -5.26
C PRO A 73 5.24 -8.99 -3.90
N ALA A 74 6.47 -8.50 -3.88
CA ALA A 74 7.19 -8.22 -2.65
C ALA A 74 6.51 -7.09 -1.84
N LEU A 75 6.07 -6.02 -2.52
CA LEU A 75 5.35 -4.91 -1.89
C LEU A 75 3.99 -5.36 -1.34
N PHE A 76 3.30 -6.25 -2.03
CA PHE A 76 2.03 -6.82 -1.61
C PHE A 76 2.16 -7.56 -0.26
N PHE A 77 3.14 -8.43 -0.12
CA PHE A 77 3.38 -9.16 1.13
C PHE A 77 4.12 -8.35 2.19
N GLY A 78 4.83 -7.28 1.82
CA GLY A 78 5.41 -6.31 2.75
C GLY A 78 4.37 -5.65 3.67
N ALA A 79 3.13 -5.52 3.21
CA ALA A 79 2.02 -4.95 3.99
C ALA A 79 1.58 -5.80 5.20
N VAL A 80 2.03 -7.04 5.32
CA VAL A 80 1.77 -7.94 6.45
C VAL A 80 3.01 -8.20 7.32
N GLY A 81 4.04 -7.34 7.19
CA GLY A 81 5.26 -7.41 8.03
C GLY A 81 6.30 -8.39 7.54
N GLU A 82 6.16 -8.93 6.34
CA GLU A 82 7.11 -9.86 5.72
C GLU A 82 8.22 -9.09 4.97
N GLU A 83 8.84 -8.12 5.64
CA GLU A 83 9.89 -7.26 5.06
C GLU A 83 11.07 -8.06 4.47
N HIS A 84 11.35 -9.25 5.00
CA HIS A 84 12.40 -10.12 4.47
C HIS A 84 12.09 -10.66 3.06
N LEU A 85 10.82 -10.61 2.60
CA LEU A 85 10.43 -10.97 1.24
C LEU A 85 10.74 -9.85 0.25
N MET A 86 10.90 -8.60 0.71
CA MET A 86 11.14 -7.44 -0.17
C MET A 86 12.48 -7.50 -0.92
N ASP A 87 13.47 -8.23 -0.40
CA ASP A 87 14.77 -8.41 -1.06
C ASP A 87 14.72 -9.41 -2.24
N ARG A 88 13.56 -9.90 -2.62
CA ARG A 88 13.39 -11.03 -3.55
C ARG A 88 12.50 -10.71 -4.77
N ALA A 89 12.66 -9.54 -5.34
CA ALA A 89 11.86 -9.01 -6.45
C ALA A 89 11.78 -9.86 -7.75
N ASP A 90 12.54 -10.96 -7.87
CA ASP A 90 12.56 -11.80 -9.07
C ASP A 90 11.61 -13.02 -9.01
N ARG A 91 10.69 -13.09 -8.06
CA ARG A 91 9.78 -14.21 -7.88
C ARG A 91 8.38 -13.90 -8.38
N SER A 92 7.66 -14.96 -8.79
CA SER A 92 6.25 -14.86 -9.14
C SER A 92 5.37 -14.66 -7.90
N PHE A 93 4.15 -14.18 -8.12
CA PHE A 93 3.16 -14.01 -7.03
C PHE A 93 2.88 -15.35 -6.31
N GLU A 94 2.78 -16.46 -7.05
CA GLU A 94 2.52 -17.79 -6.49
C GLU A 94 3.67 -18.29 -5.61
N GLU A 95 4.92 -17.96 -5.96
CA GLU A 95 6.09 -18.28 -5.13
C GLU A 95 6.08 -17.48 -3.83
N PHE A 96 5.70 -16.20 -3.86
CA PHE A 96 5.50 -15.40 -2.66
C PHE A 96 4.37 -15.95 -1.78
N VAL A 97 3.22 -16.33 -2.35
CA VAL A 97 2.13 -16.99 -1.62
C VAL A 97 2.63 -18.23 -0.89
N ALA A 98 3.38 -19.09 -1.59
CA ALA A 98 3.89 -20.32 -0.99
C ALA A 98 4.83 -20.04 0.19
N GLU A 99 5.77 -19.11 0.04
CA GLU A 99 6.72 -18.73 1.09
C GLU A 99 6.01 -18.08 2.28
N TYR A 100 5.05 -17.21 2.04
CA TYR A 100 4.26 -16.59 3.10
C TYR A 100 3.48 -17.64 3.90
N HIS A 101 2.85 -18.62 3.24
CA HIS A 101 2.17 -19.71 3.92
C HIS A 101 3.14 -20.61 4.72
N GLU A 102 4.36 -20.81 4.24
CA GLU A 102 5.41 -21.52 4.98
C GLU A 102 5.84 -20.71 6.22
N SER A 103 6.00 -19.39 6.10
CA SER A 103 6.31 -18.50 7.22
C SER A 103 5.22 -18.52 8.28
N LEU A 104 3.95 -18.40 7.89
CA LEU A 104 2.82 -18.51 8.80
C LEU A 104 2.76 -19.86 9.51
N ALA A 105 3.00 -20.96 8.78
CA ALA A 105 3.01 -22.29 9.37
C ALA A 105 4.19 -22.50 10.34
N ALA A 106 5.37 -21.94 10.04
CA ALA A 106 6.55 -22.04 10.88
C ALA A 106 6.43 -21.20 12.17
N SER A 107 5.71 -20.09 12.11
CA SER A 107 5.44 -19.20 13.25
C SER A 107 4.15 -19.56 14.00
N ALA A 108 3.45 -20.63 13.59
CA ALA A 108 2.21 -21.06 14.24
C ALA A 108 2.42 -21.27 15.76
N PRO A 109 1.64 -20.60 16.64
CA PRO A 109 1.76 -20.77 18.06
C PRO A 109 1.43 -22.20 18.47
N ASP A 110 2.24 -22.76 19.37
CA ASP A 110 1.92 -24.03 20.01
C ASP A 110 0.98 -23.77 21.19
N PHE A 111 -0.29 -24.05 20.99
CA PHE A 111 -1.30 -23.97 22.03
C PHE A 111 -1.46 -25.35 22.71
N GLU A 112 -0.47 -25.79 23.46
CA GLU A 112 -0.55 -27.03 24.24
C GLU A 112 -1.89 -27.13 25.00
N ASN A 113 -2.55 -28.30 24.87
CA ASN A 113 -3.79 -28.65 25.56
C ASN A 113 -5.06 -27.86 25.16
N ARG A 114 -5.20 -27.40 23.94
CA ARG A 114 -6.45 -26.87 23.42
C ARG A 114 -7.14 -27.87 22.49
N ASP A 115 -8.38 -28.23 22.86
CA ASP A 115 -9.24 -29.11 22.05
C ASP A 115 -9.97 -28.36 20.91
N PHE A 116 -9.57 -27.13 20.58
CA PHE A 116 -10.21 -26.32 19.54
C PHE A 116 -9.18 -25.70 18.59
N VAL A 117 -9.57 -25.56 17.35
CA VAL A 117 -8.79 -24.89 16.30
C VAL A 117 -8.92 -23.38 16.47
N VAL A 118 -7.79 -22.69 16.48
CA VAL A 118 -7.73 -21.22 16.57
C VAL A 118 -7.77 -20.66 15.14
N PRO A 119 -8.75 -19.82 14.79
CA PRO A 119 -8.78 -19.18 13.47
C PRO A 119 -7.75 -18.05 13.38
N PHE A 120 -7.04 -18.01 12.27
CA PHE A 120 -6.18 -16.91 11.86
C PHE A 120 -6.63 -16.44 10.47
N THR A 121 -6.53 -15.12 10.23
CA THR A 121 -6.97 -14.53 8.98
C THR A 121 -5.87 -13.63 8.43
N ALA A 122 -5.68 -13.67 7.11
CA ALA A 122 -4.86 -12.69 6.38
C ALA A 122 -5.57 -12.32 5.07
N ASP A 123 -6.14 -11.12 5.04
CA ASP A 123 -6.79 -10.56 3.87
C ASP A 123 -5.89 -9.44 3.34
N ILE A 124 -5.45 -9.56 2.08
CA ILE A 124 -4.60 -8.58 1.44
C ILE A 124 -5.21 -8.24 0.09
N GLU A 125 -5.44 -6.96 -0.16
CA GLU A 125 -5.89 -6.48 -1.46
C GLU A 125 -5.00 -5.36 -1.97
N SER A 126 -4.86 -5.26 -3.26
CA SER A 126 -4.13 -4.17 -3.88
C SER A 126 -4.88 -3.55 -5.04
N ALA A 127 -4.54 -2.30 -5.33
CA ALA A 127 -5.08 -1.53 -6.44
C ALA A 127 -3.97 -0.77 -7.17
N ILE A 128 -4.13 -0.63 -8.48
CA ILE A 128 -3.27 0.18 -9.33
C ILE A 128 -4.06 1.37 -9.82
N THR A 129 -3.50 2.56 -9.66
CA THR A 129 -4.04 3.80 -10.20
C THR A 129 -2.96 4.60 -10.94
N PHE A 130 -3.39 5.52 -11.78
CA PHE A 130 -2.51 6.38 -12.58
C PHE A 130 -2.90 7.84 -12.35
N PRO A 131 -2.34 8.50 -11.31
CA PRO A 131 -2.63 9.91 -11.02
C PRO A 131 -2.24 10.87 -12.15
N SER A 132 -1.33 10.44 -13.04
CA SER A 132 -0.98 11.13 -14.28
C SER A 132 -0.45 10.13 -15.31
N ASP A 133 -0.17 10.60 -16.53
CA ASP A 133 0.45 9.82 -17.61
C ASP A 133 1.91 9.39 -17.34
N THR A 134 2.49 9.82 -16.23
CA THR A 134 3.88 9.52 -15.84
C THR A 134 4.02 8.96 -14.43
N LEU A 135 2.89 8.75 -13.73
CA LEU A 135 2.87 8.30 -12.34
C LEU A 135 2.06 7.03 -12.20
N PHE A 136 2.67 6.00 -11.66
CA PHE A 136 2.05 4.75 -11.25
C PHE A 136 1.92 4.74 -9.73
N GLN A 137 0.75 4.43 -9.23
CA GLN A 137 0.45 4.32 -7.81
C GLN A 137 -0.10 2.93 -7.53
N TYR A 138 0.51 2.26 -6.57
CA TYR A 138 0.15 0.94 -6.08
C TYR A 138 -0.23 1.05 -4.61
N GLU A 139 -1.44 0.67 -4.29
CA GLU A 139 -1.98 0.70 -2.93
C GLU A 139 -2.20 -0.74 -2.46
N VAL A 140 -1.80 -1.04 -1.23
CA VAL A 140 -1.98 -2.36 -0.61
C VAL A 140 -2.65 -2.18 0.73
N ASN A 141 -3.85 -2.74 0.85
CA ASN A 141 -4.61 -2.80 2.09
C ASN A 141 -4.50 -4.20 2.67
N SER A 142 -4.25 -4.32 3.95
CA SER A 142 -4.19 -5.60 4.63
C SER A 142 -4.96 -5.60 5.95
N TYR A 143 -5.51 -6.77 6.28
CA TYR A 143 -5.99 -7.09 7.61
C TYR A 143 -5.49 -8.46 8.01
N CYS A 144 -4.84 -8.54 9.16
CA CYS A 144 -4.33 -9.79 9.70
C CYS A 144 -4.81 -10.01 11.14
N TYR A 145 -5.24 -11.23 11.43
CA TYR A 145 -5.50 -11.68 12.78
C TYR A 145 -4.81 -13.02 13.04
N TYR A 146 -3.81 -13.01 13.90
CA TYR A 146 -3.01 -14.19 14.26
C TYR A 146 -3.19 -14.54 15.75
N GLY A 147 -4.39 -14.34 16.26
CA GLY A 147 -4.69 -14.51 17.68
C GLY A 147 -4.44 -13.23 18.49
N GLY A 148 -4.84 -13.25 19.76
CA GLY A 148 -4.74 -12.11 20.65
C GLY A 148 -6.03 -11.29 20.77
N ALA A 149 -5.91 -10.02 21.17
CA ALA A 149 -7.06 -9.18 21.50
C ALA A 149 -7.78 -8.62 20.26
N HIS A 150 -7.06 -8.37 19.17
CA HIS A 150 -7.57 -7.79 17.93
C HIS A 150 -6.65 -8.10 16.74
N GLY A 151 -7.15 -7.90 15.53
CA GLY A 151 -6.35 -7.91 14.31
C GLY A 151 -5.63 -6.57 14.09
N MET A 152 -4.83 -6.52 13.04
CA MET A 152 -4.12 -5.33 12.58
C MET A 152 -4.48 -5.05 11.13
N SER A 153 -4.69 -3.78 10.82
CA SER A 153 -4.84 -3.30 9.44
C SER A 153 -3.68 -2.40 9.07
N ALA A 154 -3.26 -2.47 7.82
CA ALA A 154 -2.33 -1.51 7.23
C ALA A 154 -2.81 -1.10 5.84
N ASP A 155 -2.52 0.15 5.48
CA ASP A 155 -2.70 0.71 4.14
C ASP A 155 -1.36 1.32 3.72
N LEU A 156 -0.74 0.77 2.68
CA LEU A 156 0.56 1.18 2.17
C LEU A 156 0.44 1.65 0.73
N VAL A 157 1.08 2.76 0.43
CA VAL A 157 1.07 3.38 -0.90
C VAL A 157 2.49 3.44 -1.45
N TYR A 158 2.66 2.94 -2.67
CA TYR A 158 3.92 2.96 -3.39
C TYR A 158 3.76 3.72 -4.70
N LEU A 159 4.68 4.61 -4.97
CA LEU A 159 4.67 5.45 -6.15
C LEU A 159 5.87 5.13 -7.03
N PHE A 160 5.66 5.06 -8.35
CA PHE A 160 6.71 4.83 -9.32
C PHE A 160 6.60 5.79 -10.50
N SER A 161 7.73 6.14 -11.07
CA SER A 161 7.81 6.88 -12.31
C SER A 161 7.62 5.96 -13.51
N LEU A 162 6.59 6.22 -14.34
CA LEU A 162 6.40 5.49 -15.61
C LEU A 162 7.43 5.88 -16.69
N ARG A 163 8.35 6.80 -16.41
CA ARG A 163 9.41 7.21 -17.35
C ARG A 163 10.62 6.29 -17.28
N ASP A 164 10.99 5.87 -16.08
CA ASP A 164 12.21 5.14 -15.78
C ASP A 164 12.04 3.97 -14.78
N GLY A 165 10.84 3.78 -14.22
CA GLY A 165 10.53 2.66 -13.32
C GLY A 165 11.01 2.86 -11.89
N ARG A 166 11.65 3.99 -11.56
CA ARG A 166 12.16 4.19 -10.20
C ARG A 166 11.04 4.45 -9.19
N PRO A 167 11.19 3.99 -7.95
CA PRO A 167 10.29 4.40 -6.87
C PRO A 167 10.41 5.91 -6.63
N LEU A 168 9.30 6.50 -6.18
CA LEU A 168 9.18 7.92 -5.87
C LEU A 168 8.88 8.09 -4.39
N GLY A 169 9.62 8.98 -3.73
CA GLY A 169 9.41 9.38 -2.36
C GLY A 169 8.84 10.80 -2.25
N LEU A 170 8.65 11.26 -1.03
CA LEU A 170 8.12 12.60 -0.77
C LEU A 170 9.02 13.71 -1.35
N GLU A 171 10.32 13.48 -1.39
CA GLU A 171 11.34 14.38 -1.95
C GLU A 171 11.20 14.61 -3.47
N ASP A 172 10.44 13.77 -4.18
CA ASP A 172 10.11 13.96 -5.59
C ASP A 172 8.97 14.98 -5.79
N PHE A 173 8.24 15.29 -4.73
CA PHE A 173 7.05 16.15 -4.75
C PHE A 173 7.23 17.42 -3.94
N TYR A 174 7.98 17.38 -2.85
CA TYR A 174 8.23 18.50 -1.95
C TYR A 174 9.72 18.68 -1.73
N SER A 175 10.19 19.95 -1.65
CA SER A 175 11.55 20.24 -1.20
C SER A 175 11.62 20.21 0.33
N PRO A 176 12.80 19.95 0.92
CA PRO A 176 12.97 19.96 2.38
C PRO A 176 12.51 21.26 3.06
N GLU A 177 12.61 22.40 2.37
CA GLU A 177 12.18 23.71 2.89
C GLU A 177 10.65 23.80 3.04
N GLN A 178 9.90 22.92 2.40
CA GLN A 178 8.44 22.87 2.47
C GLN A 178 7.92 21.99 3.62
N TYR A 179 8.75 21.12 4.21
CA TYR A 179 8.32 20.12 5.17
C TYR A 179 7.68 20.70 6.43
N ASP A 180 8.27 21.76 7.01
CA ASP A 180 7.70 22.40 8.21
C ASP A 180 6.29 22.97 7.94
N GLY A 181 6.09 23.59 6.77
CA GLY A 181 4.80 24.11 6.34
C GLY A 181 3.79 22.98 6.04
N LEU A 182 4.26 21.86 5.49
CA LEU A 182 3.45 20.67 5.24
C LEU A 182 2.97 20.05 6.55
N ASP A 183 3.86 19.86 7.52
CA ASP A 183 3.52 19.34 8.85
C ASP A 183 2.49 20.21 9.57
N GLN A 184 2.66 21.53 9.48
CA GLN A 184 1.68 22.46 10.05
C GLN A 184 0.32 22.32 9.36
N THR A 185 0.28 22.20 8.03
CA THR A 185 -0.95 22.02 7.26
C THR A 185 -1.66 20.69 7.63
N ILE A 186 -0.91 19.60 7.81
CA ILE A 186 -1.43 18.32 8.27
C ILE A 186 -2.08 18.45 9.65
N ARG A 187 -1.40 19.08 10.62
CA ARG A 187 -1.93 19.30 11.98
C ARG A 187 -3.18 20.17 11.98
N GLU A 188 -3.21 21.24 11.20
CA GLU A 188 -4.37 22.12 11.07
C GLU A 188 -5.55 21.41 10.44
N ARG A 189 -5.30 20.55 9.45
CA ARG A 189 -6.35 19.73 8.82
C ARG A 189 -6.93 18.74 9.80
N LEU A 190 -6.11 17.99 10.54
CA LEU A 190 -6.57 17.06 11.59
C LEU A 190 -7.36 17.80 12.67
N ALA A 191 -6.85 18.94 13.15
CA ALA A 191 -7.55 19.74 14.15
C ALA A 191 -8.93 20.17 13.66
N SER A 192 -9.04 20.59 12.40
CA SER A 192 -10.32 20.93 11.77
C SER A 192 -11.28 19.72 11.67
N ASP A 193 -10.76 18.56 11.24
CA ASP A 193 -11.57 17.36 11.04
C ASP A 193 -12.11 16.80 12.37
N PHE A 194 -11.35 16.98 13.47
CA PHE A 194 -11.74 16.58 14.82
C PHE A 194 -12.45 17.68 15.62
N GLY A 195 -12.58 18.91 15.06
CA GLY A 195 -13.27 20.03 15.70
C GLY A 195 -12.55 20.56 16.93
N VAL A 196 -11.20 20.49 16.96
CA VAL A 196 -10.36 20.95 18.07
C VAL A 196 -9.31 21.96 17.58
N THR A 197 -8.54 22.55 18.48
CA THR A 197 -7.32 23.31 18.12
C THR A 197 -6.14 22.36 17.95
N VAL A 198 -5.09 22.77 17.24
CA VAL A 198 -3.87 21.98 17.06
C VAL A 198 -3.31 21.52 18.41
N ASP A 199 -3.18 22.41 19.38
CA ASP A 199 -2.66 22.10 20.72
C ASP A 199 -3.55 21.11 21.50
N SER A 200 -4.81 20.97 21.07
CA SER A 200 -5.79 20.08 21.71
C SER A 200 -5.92 18.70 21.03
N LEU A 201 -5.16 18.41 19.97
CA LEU A 201 -5.15 17.10 19.29
C LEU A 201 -4.92 15.93 20.27
N PRO A 202 -4.03 16.01 21.28
CA PRO A 202 -3.91 14.94 22.27
C PRO A 202 -5.19 14.68 23.06
N THR A 203 -6.04 15.69 23.28
CA THR A 203 -7.35 15.48 23.94
C THR A 203 -8.36 14.79 23.04
N ALA A 204 -8.15 14.82 21.72
CA ALA A 204 -8.93 14.08 20.73
C ALA A 204 -8.43 12.65 20.51
N GLY A 205 -7.33 12.24 21.16
CA GLY A 205 -6.83 10.87 21.15
C GLY A 205 -5.47 10.68 20.47
N PHE A 206 -4.89 11.71 19.88
CA PHE A 206 -3.56 11.65 19.28
C PHE A 206 -2.46 11.56 20.35
N PHE A 207 -1.33 10.91 20.03
CA PHE A 207 -0.24 10.72 21.00
C PHE A 207 0.43 12.04 21.37
N SER A 208 0.80 12.86 20.38
CA SER A 208 1.34 14.20 20.58
C SER A 208 1.16 15.06 19.33
N VAL A 209 1.26 16.37 19.47
CA VAL A 209 1.22 17.29 18.32
C VAL A 209 2.51 17.18 17.51
N GLU A 210 3.65 17.07 18.17
CA GLU A 210 4.98 17.01 17.54
C GLU A 210 5.18 15.73 16.73
N GLY A 211 4.56 14.61 17.13
CA GLY A 211 4.62 13.34 16.43
C GLY A 211 3.76 13.29 15.16
N ILE A 212 2.88 14.27 14.95
CA ILE A 212 2.11 14.40 13.72
C ILE A 212 2.95 15.14 12.68
N VAL A 213 3.65 14.41 11.85
CA VAL A 213 4.50 14.91 10.77
C VAL A 213 4.21 14.14 9.48
N HIS A 214 4.60 14.73 8.33
CA HIS A 214 4.56 14.00 7.05
C HIS A 214 5.28 12.66 7.17
N ASN A 215 4.82 11.68 6.43
CA ASN A 215 5.46 10.37 6.33
C ASN A 215 5.69 9.98 4.86
N GLY A 216 6.31 8.82 4.63
CA GLY A 216 6.52 8.28 3.27
C GLY A 216 5.31 7.53 2.71
N ASN A 217 4.22 7.44 3.47
CA ASN A 217 3.02 6.71 3.08
C ASN A 217 1.92 7.70 2.66
N PHE A 218 1.87 8.00 1.37
CA PHE A 218 0.93 8.98 0.83
C PHE A 218 0.49 8.63 -0.58
N ARG A 219 -0.73 9.04 -0.92
CA ARG A 219 -1.30 8.92 -2.27
C ARG A 219 -1.50 10.29 -2.92
N ILE A 220 -1.44 10.31 -4.25
CA ILE A 220 -1.66 11.51 -5.06
C ILE A 220 -2.95 11.35 -5.85
N ALA A 221 -3.81 12.36 -5.79
CA ALA A 221 -5.03 12.44 -6.57
C ALA A 221 -5.28 13.87 -7.03
N GLY A 222 -5.14 14.13 -8.34
CA GLY A 222 -5.31 15.46 -8.91
C GLY A 222 -4.35 16.49 -8.31
N ASP A 223 -4.91 17.46 -7.61
CA ASP A 223 -4.21 18.55 -6.92
C ASP A 223 -4.14 18.35 -5.38
N SER A 224 -4.22 17.11 -4.94
CA SER A 224 -4.22 16.75 -3.52
C SER A 224 -3.24 15.64 -3.24
N VAL A 225 -2.67 15.66 -2.03
CA VAL A 225 -1.90 14.57 -1.42
C VAL A 225 -2.64 14.12 -0.17
N THR A 226 -2.83 12.81 -0.02
CA THR A 226 -3.40 12.21 1.19
C THR A 226 -2.32 11.41 1.90
N PHE A 227 -1.94 11.86 3.09
CA PHE A 227 -1.05 11.12 3.98
C PHE A 227 -1.86 10.06 4.72
N VAL A 228 -1.31 8.86 4.78
CA VAL A 228 -1.92 7.70 5.43
C VAL A 228 -1.09 7.34 6.66
N TYR A 229 -1.72 7.37 7.83
CA TYR A 229 -1.14 6.96 9.10
C TYR A 229 -1.81 5.66 9.53
N ASN A 230 -1.02 4.61 9.58
CA ASN A 230 -1.48 3.32 10.03
C ASN A 230 -1.76 3.29 11.53
N GLN A 231 -2.38 2.22 11.99
CA GLN A 231 -2.63 2.02 13.42
C GLN A 231 -1.34 2.15 14.22
N TYR A 232 -1.37 2.93 15.31
CA TYR A 232 -0.24 3.27 16.17
C TYR A 232 0.79 4.27 15.62
N ASP A 233 0.66 4.78 14.40
CA ASP A 233 1.60 5.79 13.89
C ASP A 233 1.50 7.10 14.67
N ILE A 234 0.29 7.65 14.79
CA ILE A 234 0.05 8.95 15.47
C ILE A 234 -1.05 8.88 16.54
N ALA A 235 -1.75 7.74 16.64
CA ALA A 235 -2.88 7.55 17.53
C ALA A 235 -3.03 6.07 17.93
N PRO A 236 -3.79 5.74 19.01
CA PRO A 236 -4.03 4.36 19.42
C PRO A 236 -4.77 3.55 18.36
N TYR A 237 -4.63 2.23 18.40
CA TYR A 237 -5.34 1.25 17.56
C TYR A 237 -6.83 1.57 17.34
N SER A 238 -7.52 2.01 18.41
CA SER A 238 -8.96 2.26 18.38
C SER A 238 -9.39 3.39 17.43
N MET A 239 -8.45 4.23 16.99
CA MET A 239 -8.71 5.28 16.00
C MET A 239 -8.59 4.79 14.56
N GLY A 240 -8.10 3.56 14.35
CA GLY A 240 -7.96 2.98 13.03
C GLY A 240 -6.84 3.62 12.20
N ILE A 241 -6.96 3.50 10.89
CA ILE A 241 -6.10 4.19 9.91
C ILE A 241 -6.62 5.63 9.79
N ILE A 242 -5.72 6.59 9.85
CA ILE A 242 -6.03 8.02 9.78
C ILE A 242 -5.49 8.58 8.46
N GLU A 243 -6.37 9.19 7.68
CA GLU A 243 -6.02 9.83 6.43
C GLU A 243 -6.14 11.34 6.53
N VAL A 244 -5.15 12.05 5.99
CA VAL A 244 -5.13 13.51 5.98
C VAL A 244 -4.89 14.02 4.57
N THR A 245 -5.92 14.61 3.97
CA THR A 245 -5.80 15.19 2.63
C THR A 245 -5.46 16.66 2.72
N VAL A 246 -4.36 17.02 2.07
CA VAL A 246 -3.88 18.41 1.96
C VAL A 246 -3.78 18.82 0.49
N PRO A 247 -3.93 20.12 0.17
CA PRO A 247 -3.70 20.59 -1.19
C PRO A 247 -2.26 20.35 -1.64
N TYR A 248 -2.10 19.87 -2.86
CA TYR A 248 -0.82 19.74 -3.54
C TYR A 248 -0.70 20.77 -4.65
N VAL A 249 0.13 21.76 -4.43
CA VAL A 249 0.48 22.72 -5.49
C VAL A 249 1.70 22.16 -6.21
N ARG A 250 1.48 21.58 -7.38
CA ARG A 250 2.57 21.10 -8.23
C ARG A 250 3.51 22.26 -8.51
N SER A 251 4.76 22.18 -8.03
CA SER A 251 5.76 23.17 -8.36
C SER A 251 5.97 23.15 -9.88
N GLU A 252 5.94 24.32 -10.54
CA GLU A 252 6.22 24.43 -11.98
C GLU A 252 7.66 24.03 -12.33
N THR A 253 8.52 23.97 -11.31
CA THR A 253 9.89 23.49 -11.44
C THR A 253 9.91 22.03 -11.02
N PRO A 254 10.18 21.06 -11.93
CA PRO A 254 10.43 19.68 -11.50
C PRO A 254 11.53 19.70 -10.44
N VAL A 255 11.28 19.10 -9.28
CA VAL A 255 12.36 18.84 -8.32
C VAL A 255 13.42 18.08 -9.11
N ALA A 256 14.60 18.65 -9.23
CA ALA A 256 15.63 18.22 -10.17
C ALA A 256 15.88 16.72 -9.98
N ALA A 257 15.79 15.96 -11.09
CA ALA A 257 16.23 14.58 -11.09
C ALA A 257 17.63 14.54 -10.46
N LYS A 258 17.78 13.82 -9.35
CA LYS A 258 19.09 13.59 -8.73
C LYS A 258 19.95 12.87 -9.75
N PRO A 259 21.22 13.33 -9.99
CA PRO A 259 22.12 12.77 -10.98
C PRO A 259 22.45 11.31 -10.71
#